data_bae99f748ae5e08f979d9c165011c4e0
#
_entry.id   bae99f748ae5e08f979d9c165011c4e0
#
_cell.length_a   1.000
_cell.length_b   1.000
_cell.length_c   1.000
_cell.angle_alpha   90.00
_cell.angle_beta   90.00
_cell.angle_gamma   90.00
#
_symmetry.space_group_name_H-M   'P 1'
#
loop_
_entity.id
_entity.type
_entity.pdbx_description
1 polymer ?
#
loop_
_entity_poly.entity_id
_entity_poly.type
_entity_poly.pdbx_seq_one_letter_code
_entity_poly.pdbx_strand_id
1 'polypeptide(L)'
;MSQSSHVLSPSVASAPSLSPPLATTLSAAAATVMAVINGQTPDASLQALSTAVRAGAMDLSYTTLRDFGRGDFLLARLLAKPLPDVLVHSLLLVAICRLERRPDEAHTIVNQATEAATDMGNGRYKGLVNGVLRNYLRRKDELIKAADADSIAVARHPAWWIARLRNDYPNQWQEILAAGNSHPPMCLRLNRQRRSGGFAAHGATPAERVGCAKPTLHTSTNWQDSFADAGIETRSLNDEALLLTRPIPIERVPGFAAGLCSVQDFGAQAAAHLLDVADGMRVLDACAAPGGKSAHLLELAKIDLTALDHDARRITRVASNFARLGLAADVKVGDAAKPGKWWDGRPFERILADVPCTASGVVRRHPDAKWLRRDDDVASFARQQVKIIDALWQTLAPGGKMLYATCSLFDQENDAQISSFITRHADAKRLSTKLPLAFHGQSNIAPTSTASSDLDLKLLPNSEHDGFFYALLQKR
;
A
#
# COMPACT_ATOMS: atom_id res chain seq x y z
N MET A 1 -30.59 -6.95 63.37
CA MET A 1 -29.25 -7.53 63.01
C MET A 1 -29.36 -8.14 61.60
N SER A 2 -28.97 -7.42 60.60
CA SER A 2 -28.98 -7.87 59.22
C SER A 2 -27.62 -7.53 58.64
N GLN A 3 -26.81 -8.53 58.38
CA GLN A 3 -25.47 -8.40 57.79
C GLN A 3 -25.58 -8.40 56.27
N SER A 4 -25.19 -7.30 55.65
CA SER A 4 -25.02 -7.17 54.20
C SER A 4 -23.61 -7.67 53.82
N SER A 5 -23.54 -8.77 53.12
CA SER A 5 -22.32 -9.31 52.51
C SER A 5 -22.04 -8.61 51.19
N HIS A 6 -21.00 -7.77 51.16
CA HIS A 6 -20.41 -7.24 49.92
C HIS A 6 -19.61 -8.34 49.21
N VAL A 7 -20.09 -8.75 48.04
CA VAL A 7 -19.34 -9.58 47.11
C VAL A 7 -18.50 -8.65 46.26
N LEU A 8 -17.18 -8.68 46.47
CA LEU A 8 -16.20 -8.03 45.61
C LEU A 8 -16.01 -8.86 44.32
N SER A 9 -16.41 -8.31 43.19
CA SER A 9 -16.08 -8.86 41.86
C SER A 9 -14.58 -8.73 41.59
N PRO A 10 -13.90 -9.78 41.10
CA PRO A 10 -12.48 -9.66 40.75
C PRO A 10 -12.30 -8.81 39.50
N SER A 11 -11.55 -7.72 39.65
CA SER A 11 -11.01 -6.94 38.55
C SER A 11 -10.11 -7.82 37.69
N VAL A 12 -10.50 -8.08 36.45
CA VAL A 12 -9.64 -8.71 35.43
C VAL A 12 -8.61 -7.66 35.03
N ALA A 13 -7.48 -7.63 35.72
CA ALA A 13 -6.31 -6.91 35.26
C ALA A 13 -5.81 -7.61 33.99
N SER A 14 -5.91 -6.95 32.82
CA SER A 14 -5.25 -7.41 31.60
C SER A 14 -3.74 -7.44 31.84
N ALA A 15 -3.17 -8.64 31.82
CA ALA A 15 -1.72 -8.82 31.90
C ALA A 15 -1.03 -7.99 30.81
N PRO A 16 0.08 -7.28 31.10
CA PRO A 16 0.84 -6.58 30.09
C PRO A 16 1.30 -7.61 29.04
N SER A 17 0.92 -7.40 27.79
CA SER A 17 1.39 -8.23 26.68
C SER A 17 2.89 -8.02 26.53
N LEU A 18 3.69 -8.94 27.07
CA LEU A 18 5.14 -8.96 26.84
C LEU A 18 5.40 -9.02 25.35
N SER A 19 6.11 -8.06 24.80
CA SER A 19 6.58 -8.10 23.43
C SER A 19 7.35 -9.40 23.19
N PRO A 20 7.13 -10.09 22.04
CA PRO A 20 7.80 -11.34 21.75
C PRO A 20 9.35 -11.13 21.73
N PRO A 21 10.15 -12.13 22.10
CA PRO A 21 11.60 -12.05 22.02
C PRO A 21 12.05 -11.64 20.61
N LEU A 22 13.07 -10.79 20.51
CA LEU A 22 13.58 -10.34 19.22
C LEU A 22 14.06 -11.51 18.35
N ALA A 23 14.61 -12.59 18.94
CA ALA A 23 14.99 -13.79 18.22
C ALA A 23 13.83 -14.43 17.45
N THR A 24 12.66 -14.54 18.08
CA THR A 24 11.43 -15.05 17.45
C THR A 24 11.00 -14.15 16.28
N THR A 25 11.06 -12.85 16.47
CA THR A 25 10.69 -11.86 15.43
C THR A 25 11.67 -11.88 14.27
N LEU A 26 13.00 -12.03 14.53
CA LEU A 26 14.04 -12.17 13.51
C LEU A 26 13.85 -13.46 12.69
N SER A 27 13.56 -14.58 13.35
CA SER A 27 13.30 -15.87 12.68
C SER A 27 12.06 -15.77 11.76
N ALA A 28 10.97 -15.17 12.25
CA ALA A 28 9.76 -14.96 11.46
C ALA A 28 9.98 -14.02 10.27
N ALA A 29 10.75 -12.94 10.46
CA ALA A 29 11.13 -12.03 9.37
C ALA A 29 12.03 -12.72 8.34
N ALA A 30 12.99 -13.56 8.79
CA ALA A 30 13.83 -14.35 7.89
C ALA A 30 13.00 -15.32 7.02
N ALA A 31 12.01 -15.99 7.59
CA ALA A 31 11.09 -16.85 6.84
C ALA A 31 10.28 -16.07 5.79
N THR A 32 9.85 -14.85 6.13
CA THR A 32 9.15 -13.96 5.20
C THR A 32 10.06 -13.47 4.06
N VAL A 33 11.31 -13.09 4.35
CA VAL A 33 12.31 -12.71 3.34
C VAL A 33 12.66 -13.91 2.45
N MET A 34 12.83 -15.10 3.03
CA MET A 34 13.05 -16.33 2.28
C MET A 34 11.91 -16.62 1.29
N ALA A 35 10.66 -16.41 1.69
CA ALA A 35 9.52 -16.58 0.79
C ALA A 35 9.65 -15.68 -0.44
N VAL A 36 10.07 -14.41 -0.26
CA VAL A 36 10.29 -13.47 -1.37
C VAL A 36 11.46 -13.88 -2.25
N ILE A 37 12.58 -14.32 -1.68
CA ILE A 37 13.73 -14.86 -2.44
C ILE A 37 13.30 -16.06 -3.30
N ASN A 38 12.38 -16.89 -2.78
CA ASN A 38 11.82 -18.03 -3.50
C ASN A 38 10.65 -17.67 -4.47
N GLY A 39 10.41 -16.39 -4.74
CA GLY A 39 9.42 -15.92 -5.71
C GLY A 39 7.98 -15.87 -5.19
N GLN A 40 7.78 -15.92 -3.87
CA GLN A 40 6.46 -15.85 -3.23
C GLN A 40 6.21 -14.47 -2.62
N THR A 41 4.93 -14.06 -2.53
CA THR A 41 4.59 -12.83 -1.80
C THR A 41 4.71 -13.03 -0.29
N PRO A 42 4.98 -11.97 0.49
CA PRO A 42 5.12 -12.06 1.95
C PRO A 42 3.81 -12.38 2.68
N ASP A 43 2.66 -12.25 2.03
CA ASP A 43 1.34 -12.31 2.66
C ASP A 43 1.08 -13.61 3.39
N ALA A 44 1.33 -14.76 2.75
CA ALA A 44 1.04 -16.07 3.34
C ALA A 44 1.88 -16.33 4.60
N SER A 45 3.19 -16.00 4.56
CA SER A 45 4.09 -16.16 5.69
C SER A 45 3.72 -15.24 6.86
N LEU A 46 3.32 -13.98 6.58
CA LEU A 46 2.88 -13.04 7.61
C LEU A 46 1.53 -13.41 8.22
N GLN A 47 0.57 -13.89 7.40
CA GLN A 47 -0.76 -14.29 7.89
C GLN A 47 -0.70 -15.51 8.80
N ALA A 48 0.23 -16.42 8.60
CA ALA A 48 0.44 -17.60 9.45
C ALA A 48 0.97 -17.25 10.86
N LEU A 49 1.51 -16.03 11.08
CA LEU A 49 2.06 -15.60 12.37
C LEU A 49 0.96 -15.20 13.35
N SER A 50 1.21 -15.44 14.64
CA SER A 50 0.39 -14.88 15.71
C SER A 50 0.39 -13.35 15.67
N THR A 51 -0.68 -12.72 16.15
CA THR A 51 -0.81 -11.26 16.17
C THR A 51 0.35 -10.58 16.91
N ALA A 52 0.86 -11.19 17.98
CA ALA A 52 1.95 -10.66 18.78
C ALA A 52 3.28 -10.56 17.98
N VAL A 53 3.57 -11.54 17.11
CA VAL A 53 4.83 -11.58 16.32
C VAL A 53 4.69 -10.85 14.99
N ARG A 54 3.50 -10.85 14.40
CA ARG A 54 3.25 -10.41 13.03
C ARG A 54 3.71 -8.98 12.76
N ALA A 55 3.38 -8.03 13.64
CA ALA A 55 3.72 -6.62 13.44
C ALA A 55 5.24 -6.40 13.39
N GLY A 56 6.00 -6.99 14.33
CA GLY A 56 7.45 -6.90 14.36
C GLY A 56 8.12 -7.64 13.20
N ALA A 57 7.60 -8.82 12.82
CA ALA A 57 8.11 -9.57 11.67
C ALA A 57 7.86 -8.81 10.34
N MET A 58 6.72 -8.18 10.20
CA MET A 58 6.38 -7.35 9.03
C MET A 58 7.31 -6.13 8.93
N ASP A 59 7.54 -5.42 10.04
CA ASP A 59 8.46 -4.26 10.07
C ASP A 59 9.88 -4.67 9.68
N LEU A 60 10.42 -5.74 10.27
CA LEU A 60 11.76 -6.24 9.98
C LEU A 60 11.89 -6.75 8.54
N SER A 61 10.94 -7.55 8.06
CA SER A 61 10.98 -8.09 6.70
C SER A 61 10.84 -7.01 5.64
N TYR A 62 9.91 -6.06 5.81
CA TYR A 62 9.71 -4.96 4.86
C TYR A 62 10.90 -3.99 4.86
N THR A 63 11.48 -3.73 6.02
CA THR A 63 12.72 -2.94 6.12
C THR A 63 13.87 -3.64 5.39
N THR A 64 14.04 -4.95 5.60
CA THR A 64 15.05 -5.74 4.90
C THR A 64 14.82 -5.74 3.39
N LEU A 65 13.58 -5.91 2.92
CA LEU A 65 13.26 -5.89 1.49
C LEU A 65 13.47 -4.51 0.86
N ARG A 66 13.28 -3.40 1.60
CA ARG A 66 13.68 -2.07 1.12
C ARG A 66 15.18 -1.95 0.95
N ASP A 67 15.95 -2.53 1.85
CA ASP A 67 17.41 -2.46 1.88
C ASP A 67 18.10 -3.66 1.22
N PHE A 68 17.35 -4.59 0.63
CA PHE A 68 17.83 -5.90 0.17
C PHE A 68 19.06 -5.79 -0.73
N GLY A 69 19.05 -4.92 -1.76
CA GLY A 69 20.18 -4.77 -2.67
C GLY A 69 21.47 -4.36 -1.94
N ARG A 70 21.37 -3.57 -0.87
CA ARG A 70 22.52 -3.19 -0.03
C ARG A 70 22.91 -4.32 0.93
N GLY A 71 21.93 -4.92 1.58
CA GLY A 71 22.17 -6.03 2.50
C GLY A 71 22.83 -7.24 1.81
N ASP A 72 22.34 -7.60 0.62
CA ASP A 72 22.88 -8.70 -0.18
C ASP A 72 24.31 -8.40 -0.66
N PHE A 73 24.58 -7.18 -1.09
CA PHE A 73 25.94 -6.72 -1.43
C PHE A 73 26.92 -6.86 -0.26
N LEU A 74 26.49 -6.46 0.94
CA LEU A 74 27.31 -6.58 2.16
C LEU A 74 27.53 -8.03 2.55
N LEU A 75 26.46 -8.84 2.51
CA LEU A 75 26.53 -10.26 2.88
C LEU A 75 27.42 -11.06 1.92
N ALA A 76 27.33 -10.78 0.61
CA ALA A 76 28.18 -11.43 -0.38
C ALA A 76 29.69 -11.22 -0.14
N ARG A 77 30.10 -10.10 0.49
CA ARG A 77 31.50 -9.79 0.84
C ARG A 77 31.95 -10.39 2.16
N LEU A 78 31.01 -10.88 2.95
CA LEU A 78 31.29 -11.54 4.23
C LEU A 78 31.36 -13.06 4.11
N LEU A 79 30.75 -13.62 3.07
CA LEU A 79 30.68 -15.05 2.81
C LEU A 79 31.73 -15.46 1.79
N ALA A 80 32.53 -16.48 2.10
CA ALA A 80 33.50 -17.04 1.15
C ALA A 80 32.83 -17.77 -0.04
N LYS A 81 31.59 -18.26 0.17
CA LYS A 81 30.75 -18.91 -0.84
C LYS A 81 29.28 -18.73 -0.47
N PRO A 82 28.36 -18.79 -1.45
CA PRO A 82 26.92 -18.73 -1.17
C PRO A 82 26.48 -19.80 -0.16
N LEU A 83 25.56 -19.43 0.71
CA LEU A 83 24.97 -20.37 1.66
C LEU A 83 23.92 -21.26 0.98
N PRO A 84 23.97 -22.58 1.18
CA PRO A 84 22.97 -23.48 0.61
C PRO A 84 21.60 -23.36 1.30
N ASP A 85 21.56 -22.89 2.55
CA ASP A 85 20.36 -22.72 3.34
C ASP A 85 19.84 -21.27 3.20
N VAL A 86 18.75 -21.12 2.45
CA VAL A 86 18.15 -19.80 2.15
C VAL A 86 17.57 -19.16 3.41
N LEU A 87 17.09 -19.93 4.39
CA LEU A 87 16.57 -19.37 5.64
C LEU A 87 17.68 -18.71 6.48
N VAL A 88 18.84 -19.37 6.57
CA VAL A 88 20.02 -18.81 7.27
C VAL A 88 20.56 -17.60 6.51
N HIS A 89 20.60 -17.64 5.18
CA HIS A 89 20.93 -16.47 4.35
C HIS A 89 19.99 -15.30 4.66
N SER A 90 18.69 -15.55 4.69
CA SER A 90 17.66 -14.53 5.00
C SER A 90 17.79 -13.98 6.42
N LEU A 91 18.12 -14.83 7.42
CA LEU A 91 18.37 -14.36 8.78
C LEU A 91 19.57 -13.41 8.86
N LEU A 92 20.65 -13.72 8.15
CA LEU A 92 21.83 -12.85 8.06
C LEU A 92 21.50 -11.52 7.37
N LEU A 93 20.70 -11.53 6.29
CA LEU A 93 20.22 -10.31 5.63
C LEU A 93 19.41 -9.44 6.59
N VAL A 94 18.43 -10.00 7.30
CA VAL A 94 17.61 -9.29 8.28
C VAL A 94 18.49 -8.67 9.37
N ALA A 95 19.45 -9.44 9.90
CA ALA A 95 20.34 -8.98 10.96
C ALA A 95 21.29 -7.86 10.47
N ILE A 96 21.89 -7.97 9.26
CA ILE A 96 22.78 -6.96 8.69
C ILE A 96 22.02 -5.66 8.41
N CYS A 97 20.85 -5.73 7.77
CA CYS A 97 20.03 -4.55 7.52
C CYS A 97 19.62 -3.85 8.84
N ARG A 98 19.31 -4.63 9.88
CA ARG A 98 19.02 -4.04 11.20
C ARG A 98 20.27 -3.43 11.85
N LEU A 99 21.45 -4.05 11.73
CA LEU A 99 22.72 -3.51 12.25
C LEU A 99 23.09 -2.17 11.59
N GLU A 100 22.82 -2.00 10.29
CA GLU A 100 23.02 -0.72 9.62
C GLU A 100 22.10 0.38 10.17
N ARG A 101 20.83 0.05 10.43
CA ARG A 101 19.83 1.01 10.92
C ARG A 101 19.89 1.29 12.42
N ARG A 102 20.35 0.32 13.20
CA ARG A 102 20.40 0.38 14.67
C ARG A 102 21.77 -0.04 15.19
N PRO A 103 22.82 0.71 14.87
CA PRO A 103 24.19 0.38 15.31
C PRO A 103 24.34 0.44 16.84
N ASP A 104 23.51 1.21 17.52
CA ASP A 104 23.40 1.30 18.98
C ASP A 104 22.96 -0.03 19.63
N GLU A 105 22.21 -0.87 18.92
CA GLU A 105 21.73 -2.18 19.39
C GLU A 105 22.62 -3.35 18.96
N ALA A 106 23.83 -3.12 18.45
CA ALA A 106 24.64 -4.13 17.77
C ALA A 106 24.84 -5.42 18.59
N HIS A 107 25.15 -5.31 19.88
CA HIS A 107 25.34 -6.47 20.76
C HIS A 107 24.05 -7.31 20.86
N THR A 108 22.92 -6.65 21.07
CA THR A 108 21.59 -7.30 21.18
C THR A 108 21.22 -7.98 19.88
N ILE A 109 21.43 -7.32 18.72
CA ILE A 109 21.10 -7.88 17.40
C ILE A 109 21.92 -9.13 17.12
N VAL A 110 23.23 -9.10 17.36
CA VAL A 110 24.11 -10.25 17.14
C VAL A 110 23.72 -11.44 18.04
N ASN A 111 23.45 -11.17 19.34
CA ASN A 111 23.05 -12.20 20.28
C ASN A 111 21.70 -12.83 19.89
N GLN A 112 20.69 -12.01 19.60
CA GLN A 112 19.34 -12.47 19.25
C GLN A 112 19.28 -13.16 17.88
N ALA A 113 20.07 -12.72 16.89
CA ALA A 113 20.21 -13.44 15.62
C ALA A 113 20.92 -14.79 15.79
N THR A 114 21.92 -14.87 16.66
CA THR A 114 22.58 -16.13 17.01
C THR A 114 21.61 -17.08 17.72
N GLU A 115 20.76 -16.57 18.59
CA GLU A 115 19.71 -17.35 19.28
C GLU A 115 18.67 -17.85 18.28
N ALA A 116 18.18 -16.98 17.36
CA ALA A 116 17.25 -17.36 16.28
C ALA A 116 17.81 -18.52 15.40
N ALA A 117 19.13 -18.61 15.24
CA ALA A 117 19.75 -19.70 14.50
C ALA A 117 19.77 -21.05 15.25
N THR A 118 19.33 -21.10 16.51
CA THR A 118 19.27 -22.35 17.31
C THR A 118 18.33 -23.37 16.69
N ASP A 119 17.19 -22.91 16.20
CA ASP A 119 16.16 -23.76 15.59
C ASP A 119 16.46 -24.06 14.10
N MET A 120 17.54 -23.50 13.54
CA MET A 120 17.92 -23.69 12.14
C MET A 120 18.97 -24.80 12.04
N GLY A 121 18.61 -25.87 11.31
CA GLY A 121 19.49 -27.02 11.10
C GLY A 121 20.02 -27.65 12.40
N ASN A 122 19.17 -27.76 13.43
CA ASN A 122 19.52 -28.30 14.74
C ASN A 122 20.71 -27.55 15.41
N GLY A 123 20.75 -26.24 15.30
CA GLY A 123 21.74 -25.37 15.94
C GLY A 123 23.11 -25.29 15.23
N ARG A 124 23.34 -26.04 14.17
CA ARG A 124 24.63 -26.09 13.44
C ARG A 124 25.07 -24.72 12.89
N TYR A 125 24.13 -23.79 12.69
CA TYR A 125 24.40 -22.47 12.10
C TYR A 125 24.70 -21.37 13.13
N LYS A 126 24.55 -21.61 14.45
CA LYS A 126 24.83 -20.60 15.49
C LYS A 126 26.22 -19.99 15.36
N GLY A 127 27.24 -20.83 15.23
CA GLY A 127 28.66 -20.39 15.08
C GLY A 127 28.85 -19.57 13.80
N LEU A 128 28.24 -19.96 12.69
CA LEU A 128 28.33 -19.26 11.44
C LEU A 128 27.65 -17.86 11.54
N VAL A 129 26.42 -17.78 12.03
CA VAL A 129 25.68 -16.52 12.18
C VAL A 129 26.44 -15.55 13.08
N ASN A 130 26.89 -16.01 14.26
CA ASN A 130 27.68 -15.16 15.16
C ASN A 130 29.00 -14.71 14.49
N GLY A 131 29.73 -15.62 13.81
CA GLY A 131 30.97 -15.31 13.12
C GLY A 131 30.83 -14.27 12.02
N VAL A 132 29.80 -14.42 11.15
CA VAL A 132 29.50 -13.48 10.05
C VAL A 132 29.13 -12.10 10.59
N LEU A 133 28.24 -12.02 11.58
CA LEU A 133 27.80 -10.73 12.13
C LEU A 133 28.92 -10.00 12.89
N ARG A 134 29.75 -10.73 13.63
CA ARG A 134 30.96 -10.14 14.26
C ARG A 134 32.00 -9.70 13.23
N ASN A 135 32.15 -10.43 12.12
CA ASN A 135 33.00 -10.02 11.02
C ASN A 135 32.50 -8.76 10.34
N TYR A 136 31.16 -8.64 10.15
CA TYR A 136 30.53 -7.40 9.68
C TYR A 136 30.90 -6.21 10.57
N LEU A 137 30.73 -6.33 11.90
CA LEU A 137 31.02 -5.23 12.83
C LEU A 137 32.48 -4.82 12.79
N ARG A 138 33.42 -5.80 12.66
CA ARG A 138 34.85 -5.54 12.59
C ARG A 138 35.27 -4.83 11.28
N ARG A 139 34.62 -5.14 10.16
CA ARG A 139 34.93 -4.60 8.83
C ARG A 139 33.92 -3.54 8.37
N LYS A 140 33.14 -3.00 9.30
CA LYS A 140 31.98 -2.15 8.98
C LYS A 140 32.34 -0.98 8.06
N ASP A 141 33.36 -0.20 8.38
CA ASP A 141 33.74 1.00 7.65
C ASP A 141 34.21 0.69 6.22
N GLU A 142 35.00 -0.38 6.06
CA GLU A 142 35.42 -0.91 4.74
C GLU A 142 34.21 -1.31 3.89
N LEU A 143 33.30 -2.08 4.49
CA LEU A 143 32.12 -2.62 3.80
C LEU A 143 31.14 -1.52 3.40
N ILE A 144 30.90 -0.55 4.27
CA ILE A 144 30.05 0.61 3.99
C ILE A 144 30.65 1.43 2.84
N LYS A 145 31.94 1.74 2.88
CA LYS A 145 32.63 2.45 1.80
C LYS A 145 32.51 1.72 0.45
N ALA A 146 32.62 0.39 0.47
CA ALA A 146 32.43 -0.41 -0.75
C ALA A 146 30.98 -0.39 -1.24
N ALA A 147 30.00 -0.46 -0.33
CA ALA A 147 28.57 -0.38 -0.67
C ALA A 147 28.18 0.99 -1.23
N ASP A 148 28.76 2.08 -0.70
CA ASP A 148 28.50 3.45 -1.16
C ASP A 148 29.09 3.74 -2.56
N ALA A 149 30.01 2.88 -3.03
CA ALA A 149 30.56 2.94 -4.39
C ALA A 149 29.79 2.06 -5.41
N ASP A 150 28.86 1.21 -4.95
CA ASP A 150 28.09 0.30 -5.80
C ASP A 150 26.70 0.86 -6.11
N SER A 151 26.34 0.95 -7.37
CA SER A 151 25.08 1.57 -7.82
C SER A 151 23.83 0.84 -7.34
N ILE A 152 23.87 -0.49 -7.25
CA ILE A 152 22.74 -1.32 -6.78
C ILE A 152 22.61 -1.19 -5.26
N ALA A 153 23.73 -1.25 -4.53
CA ALA A 153 23.74 -1.09 -3.08
C ALA A 153 23.28 0.29 -2.63
N VAL A 154 23.65 1.35 -3.35
CA VAL A 154 23.21 2.74 -3.10
C VAL A 154 21.71 2.89 -3.42
N ALA A 155 21.30 2.49 -4.62
CA ALA A 155 19.92 2.62 -5.08
C ALA A 155 18.95 1.64 -4.38
N ARG A 156 19.44 0.50 -3.89
CA ARG A 156 18.65 -0.58 -3.25
C ARG A 156 17.54 -1.12 -4.15
N HIS A 157 17.78 -1.11 -5.46
CA HIS A 157 16.86 -1.59 -6.50
C HIS A 157 17.61 -2.45 -7.50
N PRO A 158 16.93 -3.38 -8.21
CA PRO A 158 17.54 -4.16 -9.28
C PRO A 158 18.09 -3.27 -10.41
N ALA A 159 19.16 -3.71 -11.06
CA ALA A 159 19.81 -2.95 -12.15
C ALA A 159 18.85 -2.58 -13.28
N TRP A 160 17.97 -3.52 -13.72
CA TRP A 160 16.98 -3.26 -14.78
C TRP A 160 15.99 -2.16 -14.39
N TRP A 161 15.59 -2.11 -13.11
CA TRP A 161 14.68 -1.10 -12.59
C TRP A 161 15.30 0.29 -12.60
N ILE A 162 16.56 0.37 -12.16
CA ILE A 162 17.35 1.63 -12.21
C ILE A 162 17.47 2.12 -13.64
N ALA A 163 17.80 1.20 -14.59
CA ALA A 163 17.96 1.53 -16.01
C ALA A 163 16.66 2.09 -16.61
N ARG A 164 15.50 1.47 -16.34
CA ARG A 164 14.20 1.97 -16.81
C ARG A 164 13.87 3.35 -16.24
N LEU A 165 13.99 3.53 -14.91
CA LEU A 165 13.70 4.83 -14.31
C LEU A 165 14.64 5.92 -14.81
N ARG A 166 15.92 5.62 -15.05
CA ARG A 166 16.86 6.58 -15.64
C ARG A 166 16.46 6.96 -17.06
N ASN A 167 15.93 6.03 -17.85
CA ASN A 167 15.42 6.30 -19.19
C ASN A 167 14.15 7.15 -19.15
N ASP A 168 13.16 6.76 -18.33
CA ASP A 168 11.85 7.39 -18.32
C ASP A 168 11.85 8.73 -17.55
N TYR A 169 12.76 8.89 -16.57
CA TYR A 169 12.88 10.07 -15.68
C TYR A 169 14.35 10.52 -15.50
N PRO A 170 15.02 11.00 -16.56
CA PRO A 170 16.46 11.29 -16.53
C PRO A 170 16.89 12.27 -15.45
N ASN A 171 16.00 13.18 -15.02
CA ASN A 171 16.29 14.21 -14.03
C ASN A 171 15.78 13.87 -12.60
N GLN A 172 14.87 12.91 -12.44
CA GLN A 172 14.18 12.61 -11.16
C GLN A 172 14.41 11.18 -10.66
N TRP A 173 15.05 10.29 -11.43
CA TRP A 173 15.18 8.87 -11.09
C TRP A 173 15.79 8.61 -9.72
N GLN A 174 16.75 9.43 -9.27
CA GLN A 174 17.37 9.29 -7.94
C GLN A 174 16.39 9.60 -6.81
N GLU A 175 15.60 10.66 -6.96
CA GLU A 175 14.57 11.04 -5.98
C GLU A 175 13.46 9.99 -5.91
N ILE A 176 13.06 9.44 -7.07
CA ILE A 176 12.08 8.35 -7.16
C ILE A 176 12.58 7.10 -6.42
N LEU A 177 13.84 6.69 -6.64
CA LEU A 177 14.43 5.55 -5.95
C LEU A 177 14.54 5.79 -4.43
N ALA A 178 14.95 6.99 -4.03
CA ALA A 178 15.03 7.38 -2.62
C ALA A 178 13.65 7.33 -1.93
N ALA A 179 12.61 7.86 -2.59
CA ALA A 179 11.24 7.78 -2.10
C ALA A 179 10.75 6.33 -1.98
N GLY A 180 11.08 5.47 -2.95
CA GLY A 180 10.77 4.04 -2.95
C GLY A 180 11.41 3.24 -1.80
N ASN A 181 12.49 3.75 -1.22
CA ASN A 181 13.18 3.15 -0.06
C ASN A 181 12.73 3.73 1.29
N SER A 182 11.91 4.79 1.28
CA SER A 182 11.41 5.43 2.49
C SER A 182 10.26 4.65 3.13
N HIS A 183 9.91 5.00 4.37
CA HIS A 183 8.67 4.51 4.99
C HIS A 183 7.46 5.17 4.30
N PRO A 184 6.39 4.41 3.97
CA PRO A 184 5.22 4.98 3.33
C PRO A 184 4.49 5.97 4.24
N PRO A 185 4.00 7.10 3.71
CA PRO A 185 3.13 8.00 4.47
C PRO A 185 1.80 7.32 4.78
N MET A 186 1.22 7.62 5.96
CA MET A 186 -0.12 7.17 6.31
C MET A 186 -1.10 8.33 6.10
N CYS A 187 -1.87 8.26 5.03
CA CYS A 187 -2.90 9.23 4.72
C CYS A 187 -4.29 8.64 4.95
N LEU A 188 -5.17 9.43 5.53
CA LEU A 188 -6.57 9.11 5.75
C LEU A 188 -7.42 9.93 4.80
N ARG A 189 -8.45 9.31 4.23
CA ARG A 189 -9.55 9.98 3.56
C ARG A 189 -10.73 10.05 4.52
N LEU A 190 -11.27 11.25 4.73
CA LEU A 190 -12.44 11.50 5.56
C LEU A 190 -13.72 11.24 4.77
N ASN A 191 -14.66 10.49 5.35
CA ASN A 191 -15.94 10.19 4.70
C ASN A 191 -16.87 11.43 4.71
N ARG A 192 -17.08 12.04 3.55
CA ARG A 192 -17.91 13.26 3.39
C ARG A 192 -19.37 13.05 3.76
N GLN A 193 -19.95 11.91 3.45
CA GLN A 193 -21.37 11.63 3.72
C GLN A 193 -21.67 11.54 5.23
N ARG A 194 -20.66 11.18 6.03
CA ARG A 194 -20.79 11.09 7.48
C ARG A 194 -20.35 12.37 8.23
N ARG A 195 -19.80 13.35 7.51
CA ARG A 195 -19.47 14.68 8.06
C ARG A 195 -20.70 15.55 8.30
N SER A 196 -21.73 15.47 7.44
CA SER A 196 -22.93 16.31 7.44
C SER A 196 -24.15 15.70 8.14
N GLY A 197 -24.10 14.41 8.45
CA GLY A 197 -25.17 13.70 9.17
C GLY A 197 -24.79 13.48 10.62
N GLY A 198 -25.38 14.23 11.56
CA GLY A 198 -25.37 13.83 12.95
C GLY A 198 -25.79 12.36 13.06
N PHE A 199 -25.15 11.57 13.93
CA PHE A 199 -25.35 10.15 14.14
C PHE A 199 -26.86 9.76 14.21
N ALA A 200 -27.49 9.48 13.08
CA ALA A 200 -28.68 8.67 13.02
C ALA A 200 -28.22 7.20 13.09
N ALA A 201 -28.26 6.63 14.30
CA ALA A 201 -28.00 5.22 14.53
C ALA A 201 -29.07 4.40 13.80
N HIS A 202 -28.77 3.94 12.58
CA HIS A 202 -29.60 2.94 11.92
C HIS A 202 -29.12 1.55 12.39
N GLY A 203 -29.94 0.90 13.21
CA GLY A 203 -29.93 -0.55 13.41
C GLY A 203 -29.31 -1.12 14.69
N ALA A 204 -29.20 -0.37 15.78
CA ALA A 204 -28.90 -0.99 17.09
C ALA A 204 -30.18 -1.20 17.90
N THR A 205 -30.49 -2.44 18.25
CA THR A 205 -31.60 -2.78 19.15
C THR A 205 -31.36 -2.23 20.57
N PRO A 206 -32.42 -1.99 21.38
CA PRO A 206 -32.30 -1.34 22.70
C PRO A 206 -31.46 -2.09 23.75
N ALA A 207 -31.07 -3.34 23.50
CA ALA A 207 -30.38 -4.20 24.45
C ALA A 207 -28.85 -4.01 24.52
N GLU A 208 -28.21 -3.34 23.54
CA GLU A 208 -26.74 -3.20 23.48
C GLU A 208 -26.21 -1.86 24.05
N ARG A 209 -27.02 -1.15 24.82
CA ARG A 209 -26.68 0.19 25.36
C ARG A 209 -26.08 0.19 26.75
N VAL A 210 -25.43 -0.87 27.19
CA VAL A 210 -24.81 -0.89 28.53
C VAL A 210 -23.28 -1.01 28.35
N GLY A 211 -22.57 0.10 28.63
CA GLY A 211 -21.20 0.04 29.10
C GLY A 211 -20.07 0.57 28.22
N CYS A 212 -20.32 1.39 27.16
CA CYS A 212 -19.23 2.15 26.52
C CYS A 212 -19.46 3.66 26.68
N ALA A 213 -18.50 4.35 27.30
CA ALA A 213 -18.47 5.80 27.33
C ALA A 213 -18.47 6.30 25.89
N LYS A 214 -19.55 6.98 25.46
CA LYS A 214 -19.68 7.62 24.17
C LYS A 214 -18.66 8.74 24.08
N PRO A 215 -17.77 8.78 23.05
CA PRO A 215 -17.16 10.04 22.71
C PRO A 215 -18.29 10.94 22.19
N THR A 216 -18.62 11.98 22.93
CA THR A 216 -19.49 13.08 22.50
C THR A 216 -18.76 13.84 21.38
N LEU A 217 -18.99 13.47 20.14
CA LEU A 217 -18.53 14.24 18.98
C LEU A 217 -19.42 15.49 18.87
N HIS A 218 -18.85 16.63 19.21
CA HIS A 218 -19.46 17.95 19.03
C HIS A 218 -19.75 18.23 17.55
N THR A 219 -20.85 18.91 17.25
CA THR A 219 -21.42 19.18 15.92
C THR A 219 -20.64 20.17 15.04
N SER A 220 -19.42 20.55 15.43
CA SER A 220 -18.47 21.36 14.65
C SER A 220 -17.04 20.77 14.73
N THR A 221 -16.90 19.45 14.71
CA THR A 221 -15.62 18.81 14.96
C THR A 221 -14.67 19.02 13.79
N ASN A 222 -13.72 19.91 14.01
CA ASN A 222 -12.47 19.87 13.28
C ASN A 222 -11.85 18.48 13.52
N TRP A 223 -11.69 17.67 12.48
CA TRP A 223 -11.09 16.33 12.59
C TRP A 223 -9.73 16.36 13.25
N GLN A 224 -8.97 17.42 13.00
CA GLN A 224 -7.66 17.65 13.63
C GLN A 224 -7.76 17.69 15.15
N ASP A 225 -8.81 18.29 15.70
CA ASP A 225 -9.02 18.35 17.15
C ASP A 225 -9.27 16.95 17.74
N SER A 226 -10.09 16.12 17.07
CA SER A 226 -10.34 14.73 17.49
C SER A 226 -9.08 13.87 17.45
N PHE A 227 -8.17 14.09 16.50
CA PHE A 227 -6.88 13.39 16.45
C PHE A 227 -5.92 13.94 17.49
N ALA A 228 -5.89 15.27 17.71
CA ALA A 228 -5.08 15.90 18.73
C ALA A 228 -5.48 15.44 20.15
N ASP A 229 -6.78 15.34 20.44
CA ASP A 229 -7.30 14.78 21.70
C ASP A 229 -6.87 13.33 21.94
N ALA A 230 -6.68 12.57 20.87
CA ALA A 230 -6.13 11.21 20.91
C ALA A 230 -4.58 11.16 20.94
N GLY A 231 -3.92 12.32 21.01
CA GLY A 231 -2.46 12.43 20.97
C GLY A 231 -1.84 12.07 19.63
N ILE A 232 -2.61 12.20 18.53
CA ILE A 232 -2.19 11.86 17.16
C ILE A 232 -1.99 13.14 16.35
N GLU A 233 -0.76 13.42 16.01
CA GLU A 233 -0.41 14.60 15.21
C GLU A 233 -0.72 14.35 13.72
N THR A 234 -1.48 15.28 13.12
CA THR A 234 -1.91 15.22 11.73
C THR A 234 -1.71 16.55 11.01
N ARG A 235 -1.54 16.47 9.69
CA ARG A 235 -1.52 17.63 8.78
C ARG A 235 -2.62 17.45 7.73
N SER A 236 -3.46 18.47 7.56
CA SER A 236 -4.44 18.49 6.46
C SER A 236 -3.71 18.68 5.14
N LEU A 237 -4.04 17.86 4.15
CA LEU A 237 -3.59 18.04 2.77
C LEU A 237 -4.64 18.78 1.94
N ASN A 238 -5.92 18.51 2.23
CA ASN A 238 -7.09 19.23 1.71
C ASN A 238 -8.28 18.98 2.66
N ASP A 239 -9.50 19.32 2.24
CA ASP A 239 -10.72 19.22 3.07
C ASP A 239 -11.09 17.78 3.47
N GLU A 240 -10.56 16.76 2.81
CA GLU A 240 -10.91 15.36 3.03
C GLU A 240 -9.71 14.45 3.29
N ALA A 241 -8.49 14.97 3.24
CA ALA A 241 -7.28 14.19 3.41
C ALA A 241 -6.46 14.67 4.62
N LEU A 242 -6.18 13.75 5.54
CA LEU A 242 -5.27 13.96 6.69
C LEU A 242 -4.04 13.07 6.54
N LEU A 243 -2.87 13.67 6.61
CA LEU A 243 -1.59 12.97 6.68
C LEU A 243 -1.18 12.84 8.14
N LEU A 244 -0.91 11.62 8.61
CA LEU A 244 -0.38 11.37 9.94
C LEU A 244 1.14 11.63 9.94
N THR A 245 1.65 12.37 10.93
CA THR A 245 3.08 12.59 11.11
C THR A 245 3.82 11.28 11.38
N ARG A 246 3.17 10.35 12.07
CA ARG A 246 3.67 8.99 12.32
C ARG A 246 2.57 7.96 12.04
N PRO A 247 2.87 6.88 11.30
CA PRO A 247 1.93 5.78 11.13
C PRO A 247 1.58 5.15 12.48
N ILE A 248 0.32 4.77 12.63
CA ILE A 248 -0.22 4.10 13.81
C ILE A 248 -1.00 2.84 13.42
N PRO A 249 -1.18 1.87 14.33
CA PRO A 249 -2.10 0.76 14.11
C PRO A 249 -3.51 1.26 13.78
N ILE A 250 -4.19 0.58 12.85
CA ILE A 250 -5.49 1.04 12.33
C ILE A 250 -6.58 1.06 13.40
N GLU A 251 -6.46 0.19 14.39
CA GLU A 251 -7.35 0.10 15.55
C GLU A 251 -7.30 1.34 16.44
N ARG A 252 -6.20 2.11 16.34
CA ARG A 252 -5.99 3.36 17.06
C ARG A 252 -6.45 4.59 16.29
N VAL A 253 -6.84 4.43 15.02
CA VAL A 253 -7.32 5.56 14.21
C VAL A 253 -8.73 5.96 14.65
N PRO A 254 -8.94 7.18 15.17
CA PRO A 254 -10.25 7.65 15.61
C PRO A 254 -11.29 7.55 14.48
N GLY A 255 -12.44 6.97 14.79
CA GLY A 255 -13.56 6.85 13.85
C GLY A 255 -13.38 5.83 12.71
N PHE A 256 -12.25 5.10 12.63
CA PHE A 256 -12.04 4.11 11.55
C PHE A 256 -13.08 2.99 11.60
N ALA A 257 -13.27 2.35 12.76
CA ALA A 257 -14.25 1.26 12.90
C ALA A 257 -15.70 1.74 12.64
N ALA A 258 -16.00 3.01 12.95
CA ALA A 258 -17.30 3.63 12.69
C ALA A 258 -17.49 4.08 11.22
N GLY A 259 -16.52 3.86 10.35
CA GLY A 259 -16.58 4.23 8.92
C GLY A 259 -16.48 5.74 8.66
N LEU A 260 -15.93 6.51 9.60
CA LEU A 260 -15.76 7.97 9.46
C LEU A 260 -14.55 8.34 8.59
N CYS A 261 -13.62 7.40 8.42
CA CYS A 261 -12.46 7.57 7.54
C CYS A 261 -12.00 6.24 6.94
N SER A 262 -11.15 6.34 5.94
CA SER A 262 -10.45 5.23 5.28
C SER A 262 -8.97 5.52 5.17
N VAL A 263 -8.11 4.50 5.30
CA VAL A 263 -6.71 4.62 4.95
C VAL A 263 -6.60 4.53 3.43
N GLN A 264 -6.17 5.62 2.80
CA GLN A 264 -5.94 5.68 1.36
C GLN A 264 -4.83 6.67 1.05
N ASP A 265 -3.89 6.26 0.20
CA ASP A 265 -2.83 7.15 -0.27
C ASP A 265 -3.41 8.42 -0.91
N PHE A 266 -2.79 9.58 -0.66
CA PHE A 266 -3.31 10.85 -1.15
C PHE A 266 -3.35 10.91 -2.68
N GLY A 267 -2.32 10.39 -3.35
CA GLY A 267 -2.32 10.29 -4.81
C GLY A 267 -3.44 9.38 -5.35
N ALA A 268 -3.77 8.29 -4.63
CA ALA A 268 -4.87 7.40 -5.01
C ALA A 268 -6.26 8.05 -4.86
N GLN A 269 -6.41 9.08 -4.00
CA GLN A 269 -7.66 9.80 -3.84
C GLN A 269 -8.01 10.63 -5.09
N ALA A 270 -7.03 11.00 -5.91
CA ALA A 270 -7.25 11.74 -7.16
C ALA A 270 -8.20 11.03 -8.13
N ALA A 271 -8.18 9.70 -8.17
CA ALA A 271 -8.97 8.90 -9.12
C ALA A 271 -10.47 9.22 -9.09
N ALA A 272 -11.07 9.35 -7.90
CA ALA A 272 -12.50 9.58 -7.76
C ALA A 272 -12.91 10.98 -8.26
N HIS A 273 -12.08 11.99 -8.02
CA HIS A 273 -12.31 13.35 -8.50
C HIS A 273 -12.11 13.47 -10.02
N LEU A 274 -11.10 12.76 -10.57
CA LEU A 274 -10.82 12.79 -12.01
C LEU A 274 -11.90 12.10 -12.85
N LEU A 275 -12.58 11.08 -12.30
CA LEU A 275 -13.63 10.36 -13.01
C LEU A 275 -14.92 11.20 -13.17
N ASP A 276 -15.09 12.23 -12.35
CA ASP A 276 -16.18 13.22 -12.47
C ASP A 276 -17.57 12.54 -12.48
N VAL A 277 -17.87 11.81 -11.38
CA VAL A 277 -19.15 11.14 -11.19
C VAL A 277 -20.23 12.12 -10.69
N ALA A 278 -21.49 11.88 -11.09
CA ALA A 278 -22.65 12.63 -10.61
C ALA A 278 -23.79 11.68 -10.22
N ASP A 279 -24.75 12.20 -9.46
CA ASP A 279 -25.91 11.43 -8.99
C ASP A 279 -26.66 10.78 -10.15
N GLY A 280 -27.06 9.53 -9.97
CA GLY A 280 -27.80 8.73 -10.93
C GLY A 280 -26.95 8.05 -12.01
N MET A 281 -25.66 8.36 -12.11
CA MET A 281 -24.79 7.73 -13.10
C MET A 281 -24.58 6.23 -12.83
N ARG A 282 -24.49 5.46 -13.89
CA ARG A 282 -24.07 4.07 -13.87
C ARG A 282 -22.57 3.96 -14.05
N VAL A 283 -21.89 3.42 -13.05
CA VAL A 283 -20.42 3.45 -12.90
C VAL A 283 -19.86 2.05 -12.75
N LEU A 284 -18.75 1.77 -13.40
CA LEU A 284 -17.95 0.55 -13.21
C LEU A 284 -16.60 0.88 -12.58
N ASP A 285 -16.24 0.18 -11.51
CA ASP A 285 -14.83 0.05 -11.07
C ASP A 285 -14.36 -1.36 -11.48
N ALA A 286 -13.51 -1.43 -12.49
CA ALA A 286 -13.21 -2.67 -13.22
C ALA A 286 -12.15 -3.56 -12.57
N CYS A 287 -11.37 -3.04 -11.61
CA CYS A 287 -10.36 -3.78 -10.83
C CYS A 287 -10.40 -3.28 -9.39
N ALA A 288 -11.58 -3.44 -8.75
CA ALA A 288 -12.00 -2.67 -7.58
C ALA A 288 -11.23 -2.96 -6.29
N ALA A 289 -10.70 -4.19 -6.12
CA ALA A 289 -10.15 -4.59 -4.83
C ALA A 289 -8.86 -3.84 -4.45
N PRO A 290 -8.78 -3.36 -3.20
CA PRO A 290 -9.59 -3.67 -2.02
C PRO A 290 -10.82 -2.76 -1.79
N GLY A 291 -11.26 -1.95 -2.75
CA GLY A 291 -12.48 -1.16 -2.67
C GLY A 291 -12.30 0.30 -2.23
N GLY A 292 -11.07 0.77 -2.08
CA GLY A 292 -10.80 2.13 -1.61
C GLY A 292 -11.24 3.23 -2.59
N LYS A 293 -11.01 3.02 -3.90
CA LYS A 293 -11.43 3.94 -4.96
C LYS A 293 -12.94 3.85 -5.18
N SER A 294 -13.50 2.64 -5.23
CA SER A 294 -14.96 2.41 -5.31
C SER A 294 -15.71 3.09 -4.17
N ALA A 295 -15.25 2.94 -2.92
CA ALA A 295 -15.84 3.60 -1.77
C ALA A 295 -15.80 5.13 -1.91
N HIS A 296 -14.68 5.67 -2.39
CA HIS A 296 -14.55 7.11 -2.60
C HIS A 296 -15.55 7.64 -3.63
N LEU A 297 -15.76 6.91 -4.76
CA LEU A 297 -16.79 7.26 -5.75
C LEU A 297 -18.21 7.31 -5.13
N LEU A 298 -18.55 6.30 -4.30
CA LEU A 298 -19.83 6.24 -3.59
C LEU A 298 -19.96 7.34 -2.53
N GLU A 299 -18.87 7.81 -1.94
CA GLU A 299 -18.87 8.92 -0.98
C GLU A 299 -19.10 10.28 -1.67
N LEU A 300 -18.70 10.42 -2.95
CA LEU A 300 -18.85 11.66 -3.72
C LEU A 300 -20.23 11.85 -4.32
N ALA A 301 -20.90 10.77 -4.78
CA ALA A 301 -22.18 10.87 -5.47
C ALA A 301 -23.05 9.60 -5.25
N LYS A 302 -24.37 9.76 -5.41
CA LYS A 302 -25.35 8.64 -5.38
C LYS A 302 -25.39 7.95 -6.73
N ILE A 303 -24.50 7.00 -6.95
CA ILE A 303 -24.29 6.30 -8.22
C ILE A 303 -24.76 4.84 -8.17
N ASP A 304 -25.10 4.26 -9.33
CA ASP A 304 -25.27 2.82 -9.53
C ASP A 304 -23.90 2.19 -9.83
N LEU A 305 -23.17 1.77 -8.78
CA LEU A 305 -21.80 1.26 -8.89
C LEU A 305 -21.78 -0.25 -9.01
N THR A 306 -21.11 -0.75 -10.06
CA THR A 306 -20.63 -2.13 -10.13
C THR A 306 -19.14 -2.15 -9.79
N ALA A 307 -18.76 -2.88 -8.73
CA ALA A 307 -17.37 -3.11 -8.32
C ALA A 307 -16.96 -4.52 -8.74
N LEU A 308 -16.06 -4.63 -9.71
CA LEU A 308 -15.61 -5.89 -10.31
C LEU A 308 -14.15 -6.18 -9.91
N ASP A 309 -13.85 -7.41 -9.52
CA ASP A 309 -12.46 -7.90 -9.41
C ASP A 309 -12.39 -9.38 -9.80
N HIS A 310 -11.28 -9.82 -10.35
CA HIS A 310 -11.12 -11.21 -10.81
C HIS A 310 -10.86 -12.20 -9.66
N ASP A 311 -10.35 -11.75 -8.51
CA ASP A 311 -10.02 -12.60 -7.35
C ASP A 311 -11.14 -12.56 -6.30
N ALA A 312 -11.82 -13.70 -6.14
CA ALA A 312 -12.91 -13.88 -5.18
C ALA A 312 -12.47 -13.59 -3.72
N ARG A 313 -11.20 -13.84 -3.36
CA ARG A 313 -10.69 -13.55 -2.01
C ARG A 313 -10.48 -12.06 -1.79
N ARG A 314 -10.09 -11.33 -2.85
CA ARG A 314 -9.94 -9.88 -2.80
C ARG A 314 -11.29 -9.18 -2.77
N ILE A 315 -12.29 -9.71 -3.47
CA ILE A 315 -13.64 -9.15 -3.51
C ILE A 315 -14.34 -9.15 -2.13
N THR A 316 -14.03 -10.11 -1.26
CA THR A 316 -14.55 -10.12 0.12
C THR A 316 -14.08 -8.90 0.93
N ARG A 317 -12.90 -8.37 0.64
CA ARG A 317 -12.38 -7.15 1.27
C ARG A 317 -13.15 -5.91 0.80
N VAL A 318 -13.58 -5.88 -0.46
CA VAL A 318 -14.44 -4.81 -1.00
C VAL A 318 -15.76 -4.78 -0.23
N ALA A 319 -16.44 -5.92 -0.12
CA ALA A 319 -17.70 -6.05 0.61
C ALA A 319 -17.56 -5.66 2.10
N SER A 320 -16.50 -6.11 2.76
CA SER A 320 -16.20 -5.77 4.16
C SER A 320 -15.97 -4.25 4.34
N ASN A 321 -15.26 -3.61 3.42
CA ASN A 321 -15.05 -2.16 3.44
C ASN A 321 -16.36 -1.40 3.24
N PHE A 322 -17.19 -1.83 2.30
CA PHE A 322 -18.50 -1.20 2.07
C PHE A 322 -19.39 -1.33 3.31
N ALA A 323 -19.46 -2.52 3.93
CA ALA A 323 -20.22 -2.73 5.17
C ALA A 323 -19.75 -1.80 6.29
N ARG A 324 -18.43 -1.67 6.51
CA ARG A 324 -17.84 -0.77 7.52
C ARG A 324 -18.20 0.70 7.25
N LEU A 325 -18.18 1.11 5.98
CA LEU A 325 -18.45 2.49 5.57
C LEU A 325 -19.96 2.80 5.46
N GLY A 326 -20.83 1.77 5.52
CA GLY A 326 -22.26 1.90 5.32
C GLY A 326 -22.63 2.22 3.86
N LEU A 327 -21.82 1.72 2.91
CA LEU A 327 -22.02 1.88 1.48
C LEU A 327 -22.59 0.61 0.87
N ALA A 328 -23.28 0.74 -0.26
CA ALA A 328 -23.84 -0.37 -1.03
C ALA A 328 -23.46 -0.24 -2.51
N ALA A 329 -23.11 -1.35 -3.13
CA ALA A 329 -22.85 -1.47 -4.56
C ALA A 329 -23.04 -2.92 -5.01
N ASP A 330 -23.14 -3.12 -6.32
CA ASP A 330 -23.14 -4.44 -6.94
C ASP A 330 -21.68 -4.96 -7.01
N VAL A 331 -21.35 -5.94 -6.17
CA VAL A 331 -19.99 -6.47 -6.03
C VAL A 331 -19.89 -7.80 -6.76
N LYS A 332 -19.06 -7.87 -7.81
CA LYS A 332 -18.96 -9.03 -8.72
C LYS A 332 -17.56 -9.58 -8.82
N VAL A 333 -17.48 -10.91 -8.88
CA VAL A 333 -16.25 -11.61 -9.32
C VAL A 333 -16.29 -11.75 -10.84
N GLY A 334 -15.26 -11.24 -11.54
CA GLY A 334 -15.19 -11.37 -12.99
C GLY A 334 -13.92 -10.79 -13.59
N ASP A 335 -13.59 -11.25 -14.78
CA ASP A 335 -12.44 -10.80 -15.55
C ASP A 335 -12.84 -9.57 -16.41
N ALA A 336 -12.27 -8.43 -16.11
CA ALA A 336 -12.54 -7.16 -16.82
C ALA A 336 -12.31 -7.27 -18.35
N ALA A 337 -11.40 -8.17 -18.78
CA ALA A 337 -11.16 -8.45 -20.19
C ALA A 337 -12.24 -9.32 -20.87
N LYS A 338 -13.26 -9.79 -20.11
CA LYS A 338 -14.31 -10.70 -20.61
C LYS A 338 -15.70 -10.21 -20.24
N PRO A 339 -16.15 -9.05 -20.73
CA PRO A 339 -17.43 -8.43 -20.34
C PRO A 339 -18.64 -9.33 -20.58
N GLY A 340 -18.66 -10.17 -21.61
CA GLY A 340 -19.75 -11.11 -21.86
C GLY A 340 -20.06 -12.13 -20.74
N LYS A 341 -19.21 -12.19 -19.68
CA LYS A 341 -19.44 -13.09 -18.55
C LYS A 341 -20.07 -12.40 -17.33
N TRP A 342 -20.05 -11.08 -17.24
CA TRP A 342 -20.50 -10.34 -16.06
C TRP A 342 -21.34 -9.10 -16.38
N TRP A 343 -21.24 -8.55 -17.60
CA TRP A 343 -21.96 -7.36 -18.03
C TRP A 343 -23.38 -7.71 -18.49
N ASP A 344 -24.35 -6.87 -18.12
CA ASP A 344 -25.79 -7.05 -18.43
C ASP A 344 -26.22 -6.42 -19.77
N GLY A 345 -25.27 -5.87 -20.54
CA GLY A 345 -25.52 -5.22 -21.83
C GLY A 345 -25.89 -3.74 -21.73
N ARG A 346 -26.21 -3.18 -20.55
CA ARG A 346 -26.47 -1.75 -20.37
C ARG A 346 -25.14 -0.99 -20.23
N PRO A 347 -24.86 0.03 -21.06
CA PRO A 347 -23.58 0.73 -21.02
C PRO A 347 -23.36 1.52 -19.71
N PHE A 348 -22.10 1.70 -19.35
CA PHE A 348 -21.67 2.53 -18.22
C PHE A 348 -21.39 3.95 -18.70
N GLU A 349 -21.75 4.96 -17.91
CA GLU A 349 -21.43 6.36 -18.19
C GLU A 349 -20.03 6.74 -17.72
N ARG A 350 -19.53 6.02 -16.69
CA ARG A 350 -18.17 6.18 -16.14
C ARG A 350 -17.54 4.82 -15.90
N ILE A 351 -16.28 4.68 -16.25
CA ILE A 351 -15.47 3.49 -15.96
C ILE A 351 -14.17 3.92 -15.29
N LEU A 352 -13.90 3.39 -14.10
CA LEU A 352 -12.58 3.41 -13.49
C LEU A 352 -11.85 2.12 -13.90
N ALA A 353 -10.80 2.26 -14.68
CA ALA A 353 -9.90 1.18 -15.10
C ALA A 353 -8.58 1.28 -14.32
N ASP A 354 -8.61 0.94 -13.01
CA ASP A 354 -7.42 0.84 -12.14
C ASP A 354 -6.72 -0.50 -12.40
N VAL A 355 -6.06 -0.58 -13.54
CA VAL A 355 -5.62 -1.85 -14.13
C VAL A 355 -4.44 -2.48 -13.38
N PRO A 356 -4.30 -3.82 -13.40
CA PRO A 356 -3.11 -4.49 -12.89
C PRO A 356 -1.84 -3.96 -13.57
N CYS A 357 -0.82 -3.66 -12.77
CA CYS A 357 0.44 -3.10 -13.24
C CYS A 357 1.63 -3.63 -12.40
N THR A 358 2.85 -3.20 -12.72
CA THR A 358 4.06 -3.59 -11.98
C THR A 358 4.10 -3.07 -10.55
N ALA A 359 3.26 -2.08 -10.19
CA ALA A 359 3.20 -1.42 -8.90
C ALA A 359 4.50 -0.67 -8.53
N SER A 360 5.23 -0.19 -9.54
CA SER A 360 6.53 0.46 -9.36
C SER A 360 6.45 1.80 -8.60
N GLY A 361 5.32 2.47 -8.60
CA GLY A 361 5.09 3.72 -7.86
C GLY A 361 4.79 3.53 -6.38
N VAL A 362 4.43 2.31 -5.94
CA VAL A 362 4.02 2.00 -4.56
C VAL A 362 4.98 1.04 -3.85
N VAL A 363 6.20 0.87 -4.35
CA VAL A 363 7.18 -0.11 -3.84
C VAL A 363 7.57 0.11 -2.39
N ARG A 364 7.44 1.31 -1.85
CA ARG A 364 7.69 1.54 -0.42
C ARG A 364 6.64 0.86 0.47
N ARG A 365 5.41 0.58 -0.05
CA ARG A 365 4.37 -0.22 0.61
C ARG A 365 4.52 -1.71 0.35
N HIS A 366 5.00 -2.05 -0.84
CA HIS A 366 5.19 -3.42 -1.33
C HIS A 366 6.65 -3.62 -1.77
N PRO A 367 7.62 -3.61 -0.81
CA PRO A 367 9.04 -3.65 -1.14
C PRO A 367 9.48 -4.98 -1.76
N ASP A 368 8.68 -6.04 -1.60
CA ASP A 368 8.81 -7.31 -2.29
C ASP A 368 8.69 -7.18 -3.82
N ALA A 369 7.87 -6.24 -4.31
CA ALA A 369 7.67 -6.03 -5.74
C ALA A 369 8.98 -5.73 -6.48
N LYS A 370 9.96 -5.04 -5.87
CA LYS A 370 11.27 -4.79 -6.47
C LYS A 370 12.03 -6.08 -6.83
N TRP A 371 11.82 -7.13 -6.04
CA TRP A 371 12.58 -8.38 -6.10
C TRP A 371 11.81 -9.51 -6.76
N LEU A 372 10.46 -9.45 -6.73
CA LEU A 372 9.59 -10.40 -7.40
C LEU A 372 9.39 -10.05 -8.88
N ARG A 373 9.42 -8.77 -9.24
CA ARG A 373 9.27 -8.33 -10.64
C ARG A 373 10.56 -8.51 -11.43
N ARG A 374 10.37 -8.81 -12.72
CA ARG A 374 11.42 -8.90 -13.74
C ARG A 374 11.17 -7.86 -14.81
N ASP A 375 12.18 -7.56 -15.59
CA ASP A 375 12.08 -6.58 -16.69
C ASP A 375 10.98 -6.92 -17.70
N ASP A 376 10.84 -8.21 -18.05
CA ASP A 376 9.81 -8.70 -18.98
C ASP A 376 8.37 -8.59 -18.46
N ASP A 377 8.19 -8.48 -17.14
CA ASP A 377 6.86 -8.32 -16.54
C ASP A 377 6.21 -7.01 -16.97
N VAL A 378 6.99 -5.94 -17.21
CA VAL A 378 6.48 -4.65 -17.68
C VAL A 378 5.73 -4.82 -18.99
N ALA A 379 6.35 -5.49 -19.97
CA ALA A 379 5.72 -5.77 -21.25
C ALA A 379 4.53 -6.74 -21.12
N SER A 380 4.58 -7.68 -20.17
CA SER A 380 3.48 -8.61 -19.90
C SER A 380 2.25 -7.90 -19.34
N PHE A 381 2.44 -7.01 -18.34
CA PHE A 381 1.35 -6.19 -17.78
C PHE A 381 0.79 -5.25 -18.87
N ALA A 382 1.64 -4.59 -19.66
CA ALA A 382 1.18 -3.72 -20.74
C ALA A 382 0.26 -4.47 -21.74
N ARG A 383 0.60 -5.71 -22.12
CA ARG A 383 -0.27 -6.55 -22.97
C ARG A 383 -1.59 -6.93 -22.29
N GLN A 384 -1.58 -7.17 -20.99
CA GLN A 384 -2.80 -7.44 -20.21
C GLN A 384 -3.70 -6.20 -20.15
N GLN A 385 -3.10 -5.04 -19.91
CA GLN A 385 -3.79 -3.75 -19.87
C GLN A 385 -4.50 -3.44 -21.18
N VAL A 386 -3.84 -3.68 -22.34
CA VAL A 386 -4.49 -3.56 -23.67
C VAL A 386 -5.80 -4.35 -23.72
N LYS A 387 -5.76 -5.63 -23.34
CA LYS A 387 -6.95 -6.50 -23.39
C LYS A 387 -8.07 -5.99 -22.50
N ILE A 388 -7.73 -5.48 -21.30
CA ILE A 388 -8.69 -4.95 -20.34
C ILE A 388 -9.34 -3.68 -20.89
N ILE A 389 -8.55 -2.68 -21.28
CA ILE A 389 -9.10 -1.39 -21.69
C ILE A 389 -9.88 -1.47 -23.01
N ASP A 390 -9.44 -2.30 -23.97
CA ASP A 390 -10.16 -2.53 -25.23
C ASP A 390 -11.53 -3.22 -24.97
N ALA A 391 -11.59 -4.16 -24.04
CA ALA A 391 -12.83 -4.82 -23.64
C ALA A 391 -13.78 -3.88 -22.87
N LEU A 392 -13.25 -3.08 -21.95
CA LEU A 392 -14.01 -2.09 -21.17
C LEU A 392 -14.57 -0.99 -22.06
N TRP A 393 -13.84 -0.57 -23.10
CA TRP A 393 -14.30 0.44 -24.06
C TRP A 393 -15.61 0.08 -24.74
N GLN A 394 -15.84 -1.21 -24.98
CA GLN A 394 -17.08 -1.70 -25.56
C GLN A 394 -18.29 -1.53 -24.63
N THR A 395 -18.07 -1.50 -23.32
CA THR A 395 -19.12 -1.35 -22.31
C THR A 395 -19.42 0.11 -21.96
N LEU A 396 -18.61 1.06 -22.47
CA LEU A 396 -18.77 2.48 -22.22
C LEU A 396 -19.82 3.11 -23.15
N ALA A 397 -20.69 3.92 -22.59
CA ALA A 397 -21.70 4.67 -23.35
C ALA A 397 -21.05 5.70 -24.30
N PRO A 398 -21.70 6.04 -25.43
CA PRO A 398 -21.33 7.24 -26.19
C PRO A 398 -21.38 8.48 -25.27
N GLY A 399 -20.39 9.36 -25.35
CA GLY A 399 -20.21 10.48 -24.43
C GLY A 399 -19.66 10.11 -23.05
N GLY A 400 -19.60 8.83 -22.71
CA GLY A 400 -19.07 8.32 -21.45
C GLY A 400 -17.57 8.56 -21.28
N LYS A 401 -17.10 8.50 -20.02
CA LYS A 401 -15.68 8.70 -19.70
C LYS A 401 -15.07 7.45 -19.06
N MET A 402 -13.84 7.09 -19.42
CA MET A 402 -13.04 6.07 -18.80
C MET A 402 -11.77 6.70 -18.23
N LEU A 403 -11.54 6.54 -16.92
CA LEU A 403 -10.31 6.90 -16.27
C LEU A 403 -9.39 5.67 -16.23
N TYR A 404 -8.33 5.71 -17.03
CA TYR A 404 -7.25 4.76 -16.93
C TYR A 404 -6.35 5.16 -15.77
N ALA A 405 -6.02 4.21 -14.88
CA ALA A 405 -5.18 4.45 -13.72
C ALA A 405 -4.19 3.30 -13.53
N THR A 406 -2.97 3.64 -13.16
CA THR A 406 -1.94 2.68 -12.70
C THR A 406 -1.21 3.25 -11.49
N CYS A 407 -0.63 2.37 -10.68
CA CYS A 407 0.41 2.72 -9.73
C CYS A 407 1.81 2.35 -10.27
N SER A 408 1.99 2.40 -11.58
CA SER A 408 3.27 2.20 -12.25
C SER A 408 3.95 3.53 -12.58
N LEU A 409 5.28 3.54 -12.54
CA LEU A 409 6.13 4.64 -13.02
C LEU A 409 6.66 4.39 -14.44
N PHE A 410 6.55 3.17 -14.95
CA PHE A 410 7.11 2.83 -16.27
C PHE A 410 6.23 3.32 -17.40
N ASP A 411 6.84 4.06 -18.32
CA ASP A 411 6.15 4.69 -19.46
C ASP A 411 5.39 3.69 -20.34
N GLN A 412 5.92 2.48 -20.47
CA GLN A 412 5.29 1.40 -21.25
C GLN A 412 3.91 0.98 -20.72
N GLU A 413 3.64 1.17 -19.41
CA GLU A 413 2.34 0.93 -18.78
C GLU A 413 1.47 2.19 -18.71
N ASN A 414 1.99 3.35 -19.11
CA ASN A 414 1.39 4.68 -18.92
C ASN A 414 1.17 5.40 -20.27
N ASP A 415 1.99 6.39 -20.63
CA ASP A 415 1.80 7.20 -21.84
C ASP A 415 1.85 6.36 -23.13
N ALA A 416 2.78 5.42 -23.23
CA ALA A 416 2.87 4.55 -24.39
C ALA A 416 1.60 3.71 -24.56
N GLN A 417 1.00 3.27 -23.43
CA GLN A 417 -0.26 2.52 -23.41
C GLN A 417 -1.43 3.37 -23.93
N ILE A 418 -1.56 4.60 -23.44
CA ILE A 418 -2.63 5.51 -23.83
C ILE A 418 -2.48 5.97 -25.29
N SER A 419 -1.27 6.28 -25.72
CA SER A 419 -0.98 6.65 -27.13
C SER A 419 -1.36 5.53 -28.09
N SER A 420 -1.01 4.29 -27.73
CA SER A 420 -1.39 3.10 -28.48
C SER A 420 -2.91 2.88 -28.50
N PHE A 421 -3.60 3.12 -27.37
CA PHE A 421 -5.05 3.02 -27.26
C PHE A 421 -5.76 4.01 -28.20
N ILE A 422 -5.38 5.29 -28.17
CA ILE A 422 -5.96 6.33 -29.06
C ILE A 422 -5.76 5.98 -30.54
N THR A 423 -4.63 5.37 -30.89
CA THR A 423 -4.37 4.93 -32.29
C THR A 423 -5.32 3.81 -32.71
N ARG A 424 -5.70 2.91 -31.78
CA ARG A 424 -6.63 1.78 -32.07
C ARG A 424 -8.10 2.17 -32.05
N HIS A 425 -8.47 3.24 -31.31
CA HIS A 425 -9.84 3.65 -31.09
C HIS A 425 -10.07 5.07 -31.60
N ALA A 426 -10.49 5.21 -32.87
CA ALA A 426 -10.74 6.51 -33.50
C ALA A 426 -11.88 7.32 -32.85
N ASP A 427 -12.76 6.65 -32.11
CA ASP A 427 -13.85 7.23 -31.31
C ASP A 427 -13.40 7.68 -29.92
N ALA A 428 -12.12 7.46 -29.56
CA ALA A 428 -11.59 7.91 -28.29
C ALA A 428 -11.02 9.34 -28.38
N LYS A 429 -11.35 10.15 -27.35
CA LYS A 429 -10.77 11.47 -27.15
C LYS A 429 -10.07 11.52 -25.80
N ARG A 430 -8.77 11.88 -25.76
CA ARG A 430 -8.04 12.15 -24.52
C ARG A 430 -8.46 13.50 -23.96
N LEU A 431 -8.82 13.54 -22.68
CA LEU A 431 -9.22 14.76 -21.97
C LEU A 431 -8.12 15.17 -20.99
N SER A 432 -8.10 16.46 -20.63
CA SER A 432 -7.18 16.95 -19.59
C SER A 432 -7.60 16.44 -18.20
N THR A 433 -6.67 15.87 -17.45
CA THR A 433 -6.82 15.40 -16.07
C THR A 433 -6.47 16.52 -15.08
N LYS A 434 -7.25 17.61 -15.10
CA LYS A 434 -7.09 18.68 -14.11
C LYS A 434 -7.80 18.30 -12.81
N LEU A 435 -7.06 18.23 -11.74
CA LEU A 435 -7.64 18.08 -10.41
C LEU A 435 -8.42 19.35 -10.02
N PRO A 436 -9.58 19.22 -9.35
CA PRO A 436 -10.30 20.36 -8.81
C PRO A 436 -9.40 21.20 -7.89
N LEU A 437 -9.60 22.52 -7.84
CA LEU A 437 -8.85 23.42 -6.95
C LEU A 437 -8.89 22.97 -5.49
N ALA A 438 -10.01 22.39 -5.04
CA ALA A 438 -10.15 21.84 -3.70
C ALA A 438 -9.19 20.69 -3.41
N PHE A 439 -8.64 20.02 -4.43
CA PHE A 439 -7.63 18.98 -4.25
C PHE A 439 -6.22 19.55 -4.08
N HIS A 440 -5.98 20.77 -4.54
CA HIS A 440 -4.66 21.40 -4.46
C HIS A 440 -4.29 21.97 -3.08
N GLY A 441 -5.22 22.10 -2.13
CA GLY A 441 -5.04 22.47 -0.73
C GLY A 441 -3.67 23.07 -0.36
N GLN A 442 -3.07 22.58 0.70
CA GLN A 442 -1.70 22.88 1.14
C GLN A 442 -0.65 21.90 0.56
N SER A 443 -1.06 21.01 -0.36
CA SER A 443 -0.19 19.98 -0.91
C SER A 443 0.60 20.50 -2.12
N ASN A 444 1.87 20.07 -2.21
CA ASN A 444 2.75 20.31 -3.37
C ASN A 444 2.47 19.31 -4.51
N ILE A 445 1.19 18.98 -4.80
CA ILE A 445 0.86 18.25 -6.01
C ILE A 445 0.97 19.20 -7.20
N ALA A 446 2.20 19.53 -7.57
CA ALA A 446 2.46 20.06 -8.89
C ALA A 446 2.51 18.88 -9.87
N PRO A 447 1.79 18.92 -11.00
CA PRO A 447 2.06 17.98 -12.07
C PRO A 447 3.53 18.16 -12.46
N THR A 448 4.34 17.12 -12.24
CA THR A 448 5.71 17.10 -12.78
C THR A 448 5.58 16.82 -14.27
N SER A 449 5.27 17.90 -15.06
CA SER A 449 5.26 17.81 -16.50
C SER A 449 6.71 17.72 -16.98
N THR A 450 7.17 16.52 -17.23
CA THR A 450 8.23 16.29 -18.21
C THR A 450 7.53 15.88 -19.50
N ALA A 451 7.24 16.88 -20.31
CA ALA A 451 6.85 16.87 -21.71
C ALA A 451 6.51 15.53 -22.40
N SER A 452 5.23 15.20 -22.55
CA SER A 452 4.69 14.73 -23.82
C SER A 452 3.19 15.01 -24.03
N SER A 453 2.41 15.28 -23.01
CA SER A 453 1.11 15.96 -23.13
C SER A 453 0.68 16.56 -21.79
N ASP A 454 0.28 17.83 -21.78
CA ASP A 454 -0.35 18.51 -20.62
C ASP A 454 -1.72 17.93 -20.24
N LEU A 455 -2.05 16.74 -20.76
CA LEU A 455 -3.36 16.13 -20.63
C LEU A 455 -3.44 15.15 -19.45
N ASP A 456 -2.36 14.43 -19.13
CA ASP A 456 -2.37 13.40 -18.09
C ASP A 456 -1.79 13.87 -16.78
N LEU A 457 -2.22 13.22 -15.70
CA LEU A 457 -1.67 13.44 -14.38
C LEU A 457 -0.66 12.34 -14.05
N LYS A 458 0.63 12.72 -13.92
CA LYS A 458 1.70 11.88 -13.39
C LYS A 458 2.07 12.36 -12.00
N LEU A 459 1.91 11.51 -11.02
CA LEU A 459 2.31 11.74 -9.64
C LEU A 459 3.57 10.93 -9.36
N LEU A 460 4.70 11.59 -9.13
CA LEU A 460 5.93 10.94 -8.68
C LEU A 460 5.90 10.79 -7.16
N PRO A 461 6.43 9.67 -6.60
CA PRO A 461 6.37 9.44 -5.16
C PRO A 461 7.17 10.50 -4.41
N ASN A 462 6.59 11.05 -3.34
CA ASN A 462 7.18 12.07 -2.49
C ASN A 462 6.85 11.82 -1.00
N SER A 463 6.99 12.82 -0.13
CA SER A 463 6.67 12.71 1.30
C SER A 463 5.17 12.59 1.61
N GLU A 464 4.27 12.91 0.67
CA GLU A 464 2.82 12.96 0.88
C GLU A 464 2.07 11.83 0.21
N HIS A 465 2.54 11.37 -0.95
CA HIS A 465 1.88 10.34 -1.76
C HIS A 465 2.85 9.44 -2.51
N ASP A 466 2.34 8.30 -2.92
CA ASP A 466 3.00 7.35 -3.81
C ASP A 466 2.94 7.79 -5.28
N GLY A 467 3.53 6.97 -6.17
CA GLY A 467 3.51 7.20 -7.60
C GLY A 467 2.24 6.67 -8.26
N PHE A 468 1.59 7.50 -9.09
CA PHE A 468 0.40 7.14 -9.86
C PHE A 468 0.43 7.80 -11.24
N PHE A 469 -0.27 7.16 -12.17
CA PHE A 469 -0.57 7.71 -13.49
C PHE A 469 -2.08 7.68 -13.73
N TYR A 470 -2.62 8.75 -14.31
CA TYR A 470 -4.03 8.91 -14.64
C TYR A 470 -4.19 9.49 -16.03
N ALA A 471 -5.02 8.87 -16.87
CA ALA A 471 -5.44 9.38 -18.17
C ALA A 471 -6.95 9.29 -18.32
N LEU A 472 -7.61 10.39 -18.68
CA LEU A 472 -9.05 10.46 -18.86
C LEU A 472 -9.40 10.39 -20.34
N LEU A 473 -10.20 9.41 -20.71
CA LEU A 473 -10.64 9.14 -22.08
C LEU A 473 -12.15 9.34 -22.19
N GLN A 474 -12.62 9.95 -23.26
CA GLN A 474 -14.04 10.09 -23.57
C GLN A 474 -14.37 9.40 -24.88
N LYS A 475 -15.46 8.63 -24.91
CA LYS A 475 -16.01 8.01 -26.11
C LYS A 475 -16.86 9.04 -26.87
N ARG A 476 -16.62 9.18 -28.17
CA ARG A 476 -17.41 10.06 -29.05
C ARG A 476 -18.74 9.42 -29.43
#